data_7038dc1f07f575c04a56ebef61b32a3d
#
_entry.id   7038dc1f07f575c04a56ebef61b32a3d
#
_cell.length_a   1.000
_cell.length_b   1.000
_cell.length_c   1.000
_cell.angle_alpha   90.00
_cell.angle_beta   90.00
_cell.angle_gamma   90.00
#
_symmetry.space_group_name_H-M   'P 1'
#
loop_
_entity.id
_entity.type
_entity.pdbx_description
1 polymer ?
#
loop_
_entity_poly.entity_id
_entity_poly.type
_entity_poly.pdbx_seq_one_letter_code
_entity_poly.pdbx_strand_id
1 'polypeptide(L)'
;MGKNYVDIANDRGETLRYRKHVNGRGLIAHGAKVHPSAIVEAGAYVEPGVQIAAGAHVGRGVWVESDAVIGPDAEIAPHAHIGPRAAIGPRAKIGVRTQVGTDARVAGGSLIGDDETIGDGERVATDPRGLRLAA
;
A
#
# COMPACT_ATOMS: atom_id res chain seq x y z
N MET A 1 -9.37 -17.17 -23.62
CA MET A 1 -8.43 -16.53 -22.73
C MET A 1 -9.13 -15.54 -21.83
N GLY A 2 -8.91 -15.64 -20.55
CA GLY A 2 -9.46 -14.70 -19.61
C GLY A 2 -8.82 -13.33 -19.73
N LYS A 3 -9.59 -12.28 -19.47
CA LYS A 3 -9.06 -10.94 -19.40
C LYS A 3 -8.32 -10.79 -18.08
N ASN A 4 -7.14 -10.15 -18.11
CA ASN A 4 -6.34 -9.88 -16.92
C ASN A 4 -6.64 -8.50 -16.35
N TYR A 5 -7.74 -7.88 -16.77
CA TYR A 5 -8.12 -6.56 -16.27
C TYR A 5 -9.62 -6.51 -15.94
N VAL A 6 -9.98 -5.57 -15.09
CA VAL A 6 -11.35 -5.33 -14.64
C VAL A 6 -11.61 -3.83 -14.69
N ASP A 7 -12.77 -3.45 -15.19
CA ASP A 7 -13.18 -2.04 -15.20
C ASP A 7 -14.13 -1.80 -14.02
N ILE A 8 -13.82 -0.80 -13.21
CA ILE A 8 -14.60 -0.48 -12.01
C ILE A 8 -15.00 0.99 -12.06
N ALA A 9 -16.29 1.27 -11.91
CA ALA A 9 -16.78 2.63 -11.84
C ALA A 9 -16.55 3.20 -10.43
N ASN A 10 -16.08 4.44 -10.36
CA ASN A 10 -15.91 5.14 -9.09
C ASN A 10 -17.15 5.99 -8.78
N ASP A 11 -17.14 6.70 -7.64
CA ASP A 11 -18.26 7.51 -7.18
C ASP A 11 -18.55 8.70 -8.10
N ARG A 12 -17.62 9.08 -8.96
CA ARG A 12 -17.79 10.17 -9.93
C ARG A 12 -18.33 9.69 -11.27
N GLY A 13 -18.66 8.41 -11.39
CA GLY A 13 -19.10 7.81 -12.65
C GLY A 13 -17.97 7.53 -13.63
N GLU A 14 -16.73 7.75 -13.23
CA GLU A 14 -15.57 7.39 -14.06
C GLU A 14 -15.31 5.91 -13.98
N THR A 15 -14.90 5.31 -15.09
CA THR A 15 -14.53 3.89 -15.11
C THR A 15 -13.02 3.80 -15.08
N LEU A 16 -12.50 3.15 -14.05
CA LEU A 16 -11.07 2.89 -13.91
C LEU A 16 -10.77 1.46 -14.29
N ARG A 17 -9.70 1.26 -15.05
CA ARG A 17 -9.27 -0.06 -15.46
C ARG A 17 -8.20 -0.57 -14.51
N TYR A 18 -8.41 -1.77 -13.99
CA TYR A 18 -7.46 -2.48 -13.14
C TYR A 18 -7.00 -3.73 -13.84
N ARG A 19 -5.73 -4.06 -13.68
CA ARG A 19 -5.18 -5.34 -14.12
C ARG A 19 -4.83 -6.19 -12.91
N LYS A 20 -4.84 -7.50 -13.09
CA LYS A 20 -4.35 -8.40 -12.05
C LYS A 20 -2.83 -8.44 -12.09
N HIS A 21 -2.21 -8.21 -10.93
CA HIS A 21 -0.75 -8.24 -10.86
C HIS A 21 -0.23 -9.66 -11.09
N VAL A 22 0.86 -9.78 -11.82
CA VAL A 22 1.45 -11.07 -12.17
C VAL A 22 1.83 -11.89 -10.93
N ASN A 23 2.19 -11.24 -9.83
CA ASN A 23 2.61 -11.89 -8.60
C ASN A 23 1.59 -11.62 -7.49
N GLY A 24 0.68 -12.57 -7.23
CA GLY A 24 -0.32 -12.46 -6.18
C GLY A 24 -1.73 -12.14 -6.68
N ARG A 25 -1.89 -11.56 -7.86
CA ARG A 25 -3.15 -11.30 -8.54
C ARG A 25 -4.03 -10.22 -7.92
N GLY A 26 -3.47 -9.33 -7.10
CA GLY A 26 -4.17 -8.14 -6.64
C GLY A 26 -4.49 -7.21 -7.80
N LEU A 27 -5.45 -6.31 -7.62
CA LEU A 27 -5.89 -5.38 -8.66
C LEU A 27 -5.06 -4.11 -8.65
N ILE A 28 -4.48 -3.78 -9.79
CA ILE A 28 -3.61 -2.62 -9.96
C ILE A 28 -4.22 -1.70 -11.01
N ALA A 29 -4.51 -0.46 -10.61
CA ALA A 29 -5.10 0.52 -11.51
C ALA A 29 -4.14 0.89 -12.63
N HIS A 30 -4.69 1.23 -13.77
CA HIS A 30 -3.93 1.83 -14.85
C HIS A 30 -3.26 3.11 -14.32
N GLY A 31 -1.98 3.27 -14.61
CA GLY A 31 -1.21 4.41 -14.10
C GLY A 31 -0.42 4.13 -12.83
N ALA A 32 -0.66 3.01 -12.16
CA ALA A 32 0.19 2.59 -11.04
C ALA A 32 1.41 1.84 -11.56
N LYS A 33 2.53 2.00 -10.84
CA LYS A 33 3.79 1.32 -11.18
C LYS A 33 4.12 0.34 -10.06
N VAL A 34 4.05 -0.95 -10.37
CA VAL A 34 4.33 -2.01 -9.40
C VAL A 34 5.45 -2.87 -9.95
N HIS A 35 6.53 -2.99 -9.19
CA HIS A 35 7.65 -3.80 -9.62
C HIS A 35 7.20 -5.26 -9.77
N PRO A 36 7.64 -5.98 -10.81
CA PRO A 36 7.22 -7.38 -11.03
C PRO A 36 7.52 -8.32 -9.86
N SER A 37 8.55 -8.04 -9.07
CA SER A 37 8.91 -8.86 -7.91
C SER A 37 8.05 -8.56 -6.69
N ALA A 38 7.32 -7.46 -6.66
CA ALA A 38 6.42 -7.17 -5.54
C ALA A 38 5.25 -8.13 -5.56
N ILE A 39 4.77 -8.49 -4.38
CA ILE A 39 3.59 -9.34 -4.24
C ILE A 39 2.41 -8.44 -3.87
N VAL A 40 1.34 -8.50 -4.65
CA VAL A 40 0.07 -7.82 -4.35
C VAL A 40 -1.00 -8.91 -4.33
N GLU A 41 -1.46 -9.27 -3.14
CA GLU A 41 -2.34 -10.42 -2.99
C GLU A 41 -3.75 -10.15 -3.55
N ALA A 42 -4.42 -11.22 -3.92
CA ALA A 42 -5.81 -11.12 -4.39
C ALA A 42 -6.67 -10.45 -3.32
N GLY A 43 -7.58 -9.59 -3.74
CA GLY A 43 -8.39 -8.79 -2.81
C GLY A 43 -7.78 -7.44 -2.45
N ALA A 44 -6.51 -7.20 -2.76
CA ALA A 44 -5.91 -5.89 -2.57
C ALA A 44 -6.22 -5.00 -3.77
N TYR A 45 -6.32 -3.70 -3.52
CA TYR A 45 -6.56 -2.69 -4.55
C TYR A 45 -5.46 -1.63 -4.51
N VAL A 46 -4.84 -1.39 -5.66
CA VAL A 46 -3.80 -0.37 -5.81
C VAL A 46 -4.31 0.68 -6.79
N GLU A 47 -4.46 1.91 -6.32
CA GLU A 47 -5.08 3.00 -7.07
C GLU A 47 -4.09 3.68 -8.03
N PRO A 48 -4.59 4.57 -8.93
CA PRO A 48 -3.72 5.24 -9.90
C PRO A 48 -2.60 6.04 -9.24
N GLY A 49 -1.43 6.06 -9.88
CA GLY A 49 -0.28 6.84 -9.43
C GLY A 49 0.53 6.20 -8.31
N VAL A 50 0.08 5.09 -7.75
CA VAL A 50 0.82 4.39 -6.71
C VAL A 50 2.11 3.80 -7.29
N GLN A 51 3.18 3.84 -6.49
CA GLN A 51 4.45 3.22 -6.84
C GLN A 51 4.79 2.18 -5.78
N ILE A 52 4.99 0.95 -6.20
CA ILE A 52 5.37 -0.15 -5.29
C ILE A 52 6.69 -0.72 -5.78
N ALA A 53 7.69 -0.65 -4.91
CA ALA A 53 9.06 -1.03 -5.25
C ALA A 53 9.30 -2.54 -5.14
N ALA A 54 10.49 -2.96 -5.57
CA ALA A 54 10.88 -4.37 -5.60
C ALA A 54 10.75 -5.02 -4.22
N GLY A 55 10.27 -6.25 -4.20
CA GLY A 55 10.20 -7.06 -2.99
C GLY A 55 9.11 -6.66 -1.99
N ALA A 56 8.37 -5.58 -2.24
CA ALA A 56 7.30 -5.18 -1.33
C ALA A 56 6.19 -6.23 -1.33
N HIS A 57 5.51 -6.36 -0.20
CA HIS A 57 4.41 -7.31 -0.07
C HIS A 57 3.17 -6.57 0.44
N VAL A 58 2.13 -6.57 -0.39
CA VAL A 58 0.85 -5.94 -0.07
C VAL A 58 -0.16 -7.06 0.16
N GLY A 59 -0.64 -7.18 1.38
CA GLY A 59 -1.53 -8.28 1.78
C GLY A 59 -2.94 -8.15 1.24
N ARG A 60 -3.70 -9.23 1.38
CA ARG A 60 -5.10 -9.26 0.92
C ARG A 60 -5.92 -8.18 1.62
N GLY A 61 -6.88 -7.64 0.90
CA GLY A 61 -7.78 -6.64 1.45
C GLY A 61 -7.14 -5.28 1.72
N VAL A 62 -5.87 -5.09 1.39
CA VAL A 62 -5.20 -3.80 1.53
C VAL A 62 -5.71 -2.86 0.45
N TRP A 63 -5.96 -1.63 0.84
CA TRP A 63 -6.30 -0.57 -0.12
C TRP A 63 -5.20 0.47 -0.09
N VAL A 64 -4.52 0.64 -1.23
CA VAL A 64 -3.47 1.64 -1.39
C VAL A 64 -4.02 2.74 -2.28
N GLU A 65 -4.25 3.91 -1.69
CA GLU A 65 -4.88 5.01 -2.41
C GLU A 65 -3.89 5.77 -3.31
N SER A 66 -4.45 6.66 -4.12
CA SER A 66 -3.73 7.34 -5.19
C SER A 66 -2.42 7.97 -4.74
N ASP A 67 -1.41 7.81 -5.57
CA ASP A 67 -0.09 8.46 -5.42
C ASP A 67 0.70 8.05 -4.17
N ALA A 68 0.26 7.00 -3.46
CA ALA A 68 1.05 6.47 -2.35
C ALA A 68 2.31 5.79 -2.87
N VAL A 69 3.34 5.74 -2.02
CA VAL A 69 4.63 5.12 -2.37
C VAL A 69 4.95 4.04 -1.32
N ILE A 70 5.18 2.83 -1.80
CA ILE A 70 5.58 1.70 -0.95
C ILE A 70 7.03 1.35 -1.29
N GLY A 71 7.92 1.50 -0.32
CA GLY A 71 9.34 1.27 -0.51
C GLY A 71 9.73 -0.20 -0.69
N PRO A 72 10.97 -0.47 -1.13
CA PRO A 72 11.41 -1.84 -1.35
C PRO A 72 11.36 -2.67 -0.07
N ASP A 73 10.92 -3.91 -0.22
CA ASP A 73 10.82 -4.88 0.87
C ASP A 73 9.89 -4.46 2.02
N ALA A 74 9.08 -3.44 1.84
CA ALA A 74 8.07 -3.09 2.83
C ALA A 74 6.97 -4.14 2.86
N GLU A 75 6.37 -4.35 4.03
CA GLU A 75 5.31 -5.33 4.21
C GLU A 75 4.06 -4.64 4.74
N ILE A 76 2.96 -4.78 4.01
CA ILE A 76 1.66 -4.23 4.40
C ILE A 76 0.76 -5.41 4.73
N ALA A 77 0.40 -5.55 5.99
CA ALA A 77 -0.41 -6.69 6.46
C ALA A 77 -1.86 -6.59 5.96
N PRO A 78 -2.60 -7.70 5.98
CA PRO A 78 -3.96 -7.72 5.45
C PRO A 78 -4.87 -6.64 6.02
N HIS A 79 -5.73 -6.12 5.17
CA HIS A 79 -6.79 -5.15 5.50
C HIS A 79 -6.29 -3.80 5.99
N ALA A 80 -5.00 -3.50 5.85
CA ALA A 80 -4.49 -2.17 6.12
C ALA A 80 -4.96 -1.19 5.03
N HIS A 81 -5.00 0.08 5.37
CA HIS A 81 -5.39 1.15 4.46
C HIS A 81 -4.27 2.18 4.38
N ILE A 82 -3.77 2.40 3.19
CA ILE A 82 -2.70 3.38 2.95
C ILE A 82 -3.32 4.57 2.23
N GLY A 83 -3.36 5.71 2.89
CA GLY A 83 -4.02 6.91 2.38
C GLY A 83 -3.29 7.55 1.20
N PRO A 84 -3.97 8.50 0.52
CA PRO A 84 -3.38 9.17 -0.65
C PRO A 84 -2.05 9.84 -0.31
N ARG A 85 -1.09 9.71 -1.17
CA ARG A 85 0.23 10.32 -1.06
C ARG A 85 1.03 9.91 0.18
N ALA A 86 0.58 8.90 0.91
CA ALA A 86 1.35 8.36 2.02
C ALA A 86 2.61 7.67 1.50
N ALA A 87 3.67 7.69 2.29
CA ALA A 87 4.93 7.06 1.91
C ALA A 87 5.35 6.06 3.00
N ILE A 88 5.52 4.82 2.58
CA ILE A 88 6.00 3.75 3.47
C ILE A 88 7.44 3.46 3.09
N GLY A 89 8.36 3.66 4.02
CA GLY A 89 9.79 3.51 3.75
C GLY A 89 10.24 2.07 3.54
N PRO A 90 11.48 1.90 3.05
CA PRO A 90 12.02 0.56 2.79
C PRO A 90 11.97 -0.32 4.05
N ARG A 91 11.57 -1.58 3.88
CA ARG A 91 11.52 -2.57 4.95
C ARG A 91 10.62 -2.23 6.13
N ALA A 92 9.81 -1.18 6.03
CA ALA A 92 8.82 -0.88 7.07
C ALA A 92 7.74 -1.96 7.07
N LYS A 93 7.18 -2.22 8.25
CA LYS A 93 6.10 -3.21 8.39
C LYS A 93 4.89 -2.53 8.98
N ILE A 94 3.77 -2.64 8.26
CA ILE A 94 2.48 -2.07 8.66
C ILE A 94 1.57 -3.22 9.09
N GLY A 95 1.03 -3.13 10.30
CA GLY A 95 0.22 -4.19 10.89
C GLY A 95 -1.16 -4.34 10.28
N VAL A 96 -1.85 -5.40 10.69
CA VAL A 96 -3.19 -5.75 10.20
C VAL A 96 -4.18 -4.64 10.58
N ARG A 97 -5.05 -4.27 9.65
CA ARG A 97 -6.10 -3.25 9.84
C ARG A 97 -5.60 -1.87 10.25
N THR A 98 -4.31 -1.61 10.12
CA THR A 98 -3.74 -0.31 10.43
C THR A 98 -4.12 0.70 9.36
N GLN A 99 -4.41 1.92 9.77
CA GLN A 99 -4.73 3.01 8.84
C GLN A 99 -3.60 4.02 8.81
N VAL A 100 -3.11 4.30 7.61
CA VAL A 100 -2.07 5.31 7.40
C VAL A 100 -2.74 6.47 6.66
N GLY A 101 -2.71 7.64 7.27
CA GLY A 101 -3.42 8.81 6.77
C GLY A 101 -2.82 9.43 5.52
N THR A 102 -3.55 10.39 4.97
CA THR A 102 -3.13 11.16 3.79
C THR A 102 -1.81 11.88 4.07
N ASP A 103 -0.88 11.80 3.14
CA ASP A 103 0.44 12.43 3.24
C ASP A 103 1.30 11.96 4.43
N ALA A 104 0.88 10.91 5.14
CA ALA A 104 1.64 10.37 6.25
C ALA A 104 2.93 9.71 5.75
N ARG A 105 3.96 9.70 6.59
CA ARG A 105 5.25 9.10 6.24
C ARG A 105 5.72 8.15 7.33
N VAL A 106 6.00 6.92 6.93
CA VAL A 106 6.54 5.90 7.83
C VAL A 106 7.99 5.65 7.43
N ALA A 107 8.90 5.88 8.37
CA ALA A 107 10.33 5.74 8.09
C ALA A 107 10.71 4.29 7.78
N GLY A 108 11.77 4.11 6.99
CA GLY A 108 12.27 2.77 6.67
C GLY A 108 12.60 1.96 7.93
N GLY A 109 12.32 0.67 7.88
CA GLY A 109 12.57 -0.23 9.00
C GLY A 109 11.62 -0.09 10.19
N SER A 110 10.65 0.81 10.12
CA SER A 110 9.70 0.99 11.22
C SER A 110 8.75 -0.20 11.35
N LEU A 111 8.33 -0.48 12.57
CA LEU A 111 7.37 -1.53 12.88
C LEU A 111 6.11 -0.89 13.46
N ILE A 112 5.04 -0.90 12.68
CA ILE A 112 3.75 -0.36 13.10
C ILE A 112 2.84 -1.54 13.41
N GLY A 113 2.28 -1.56 14.62
CA GLY A 113 1.46 -2.69 15.07
C GLY A 113 0.09 -2.77 14.41
N ASP A 114 -0.67 -3.79 14.79
CA ASP A 114 -2.02 -3.99 14.28
C ASP A 114 -2.99 -2.96 14.84
N ASP A 115 -4.04 -2.65 14.07
CA ASP A 115 -5.13 -1.78 14.48
C ASP A 115 -4.69 -0.37 14.90
N GLU A 116 -3.52 0.06 14.46
CA GLU A 116 -3.04 1.42 14.72
C GLU A 116 -3.58 2.41 13.70
N THR A 117 -3.56 3.69 14.07
CA THR A 117 -3.91 4.78 13.16
C THR A 117 -2.78 5.78 13.15
N ILE A 118 -2.26 6.05 11.95
CA ILE A 118 -1.30 7.13 11.73
C ILE A 118 -2.08 8.26 11.07
N GLY A 119 -2.07 9.42 11.70
CA GLY A 119 -2.87 10.56 11.26
C GLY A 119 -2.35 11.18 9.97
N ASP A 120 -3.18 12.02 9.35
CA ASP A 120 -2.82 12.73 8.14
C ASP A 120 -1.57 13.58 8.37
N GLY A 121 -0.61 13.51 7.46
CA GLY A 121 0.62 14.26 7.53
C GLY A 121 1.58 13.83 8.64
N GLU A 122 1.22 12.84 9.42
CA GLU A 122 2.06 12.39 10.54
C GLU A 122 3.32 11.70 10.03
N ARG A 123 4.43 11.95 10.71
CA ARG A 123 5.70 11.25 10.43
C ARG A 123 5.99 10.31 11.59
N VAL A 124 6.20 9.06 11.28
CA VAL A 124 6.42 8.01 12.30
C VAL A 124 7.72 7.28 12.00
N ALA A 125 8.53 7.13 13.03
CA ALA A 125 9.69 6.25 13.00
C ALA A 125 9.67 5.42 14.27
N THR A 126 10.00 4.12 14.17
CA THR A 126 10.09 3.26 15.34
C THR A 126 11.44 2.57 15.38
N ASP A 127 11.81 2.07 16.55
CA ASP A 127 12.92 1.14 16.66
C ASP A 127 12.44 -0.27 16.23
N PRO A 128 13.35 -1.29 16.18
CA PRO A 128 12.95 -2.63 15.75
C PRO A 128 11.93 -3.32 16.66
N ARG A 129 11.66 -2.77 17.85
CA ARG A 129 10.65 -3.30 18.77
C ARG A 129 9.30 -2.63 18.57
N GLY A 130 9.22 -1.61 17.70
CA GLY A 130 8.00 -0.87 17.46
C GLY A 130 7.82 0.34 18.38
N LEU A 131 8.81 0.68 19.18
CA LEU A 131 8.75 1.88 20.01
C LEU A 131 9.03 3.11 19.17
N ARG A 132 8.17 4.12 19.28
CA ARG A 132 8.32 5.32 18.47
C ARG A 132 9.55 6.11 18.89
N LEU A 133 10.30 6.56 17.88
CA LEU A 133 11.46 7.40 18.08
C LEU A 133 11.04 8.87 18.14
N ALA A 134 11.77 9.66 18.93
CA ALA A 134 11.51 11.09 18.97
C ALA A 134 11.81 11.72 17.61
N ALA A 135 10.98 12.68 17.22
CA ALA A 135 11.15 13.39 15.97
C ALA A 135 12.33 14.37 16.08
#